data_7d32afcc37321290b1f1dee5a4437aa4
#
_entry.id   7d32afcc37321290b1f1dee5a4437aa4
#
_cell.length_a   1.000
_cell.length_b   1.000
_cell.length_c   1.000
_cell.angle_alpha   90.00
_cell.angle_beta   90.00
_cell.angle_gamma   90.00
#
_symmetry.space_group_name_H-M   'P 1'
#
loop_
_entity.id
_entity.type
_entity.pdbx_description
1 polymer ?
#
loop_
_entity_poly.entity_id
_entity_poly.type
_entity_poly.pdbx_seq_one_letter_code
_entity_poly.pdbx_strand_id
1 'polypeptide(L)'
;LTPLASGFRQPNGVGLSPDGDFFVNENQGDYKPSCGLLHVAQGDFHGHVASLKWEPGFDAKTFTTEQAWKRYKSPAVVFPHGPMGVSGGEILWDTTGGKFGPFAGQVFAGDYTKIVIRAALEKVAGEWQGVCFPFLGRNETAAYTSGEKLLAGITRSTFAPDGSLYLGAAGGWGAGANGLQRVVWDREVSPEVRDVKLTDRGFRLTFTRPMSAATLATAANFEVNRFRYYYQYKYGSPWVDEARVAVTAVRPSADGLSAELALA
;
A
#
# COMPACT_ATOMS: atom_id res chain seq x y z
N LEU A 1 1.27 -26.58 15.61
CA LEU A 1 1.46 -25.31 14.90
C LEU A 1 2.33 -25.55 13.68
N THR A 2 1.89 -25.08 12.52
CA THR A 2 2.64 -25.18 11.26
C THR A 2 2.99 -23.77 10.80
N PRO A 3 4.29 -23.47 10.55
CA PRO A 3 4.68 -22.20 9.97
C PRO A 3 4.06 -22.02 8.57
N LEU A 4 3.52 -20.85 8.29
CA LEU A 4 2.99 -20.49 6.96
C LEU A 4 4.08 -19.87 6.09
N ALA A 5 4.76 -18.85 6.60
CA ALA A 5 5.76 -18.06 5.88
C ALA A 5 6.79 -17.49 6.87
N SER A 6 7.88 -16.96 6.34
CA SER A 6 8.99 -16.40 7.12
C SER A 6 9.46 -15.05 6.54
N GLY A 7 10.44 -14.43 7.18
CA GLY A 7 11.03 -13.20 6.68
C GLY A 7 10.27 -11.92 7.04
N PHE A 8 9.39 -11.96 8.01
CA PHE A 8 8.75 -10.77 8.58
C PHE A 8 9.66 -10.12 9.62
N ARG A 9 9.63 -8.80 9.67
CA ARG A 9 10.28 -8.02 10.74
C ARG A 9 9.30 -7.70 11.86
N GLN A 10 8.16 -7.11 11.50
CA GLN A 10 7.12 -6.68 12.46
C GLN A 10 5.75 -6.71 11.78
N PRO A 11 5.19 -7.90 11.58
CA PRO A 11 3.89 -8.08 10.94
C PRO A 11 2.78 -7.66 11.91
N ASN A 12 2.41 -6.40 11.91
CA ASN A 12 1.44 -5.85 12.86
C ASN A 12 -0.01 -5.97 12.36
N GLY A 13 -0.26 -5.61 11.10
CA GLY A 13 -1.59 -5.75 10.49
C GLY A 13 -1.70 -7.04 9.71
N VAL A 14 -2.71 -7.87 10.01
CA VAL A 14 -2.98 -9.11 9.29
C VAL A 14 -4.45 -9.17 8.91
N GLY A 15 -4.76 -9.75 7.76
CA GLY A 15 -6.15 -9.87 7.31
C GLY A 15 -6.32 -10.79 6.11
N LEU A 16 -7.57 -11.18 5.88
CA LEU A 16 -7.96 -11.94 4.69
C LEU A 16 -8.66 -11.02 3.70
N SER A 17 -8.35 -11.17 2.42
CA SER A 17 -9.17 -10.58 1.37
C SER A 17 -10.57 -11.19 1.35
N PRO A 18 -11.55 -10.55 0.70
CA PRO A 18 -12.87 -11.16 0.51
C PRO A 18 -12.83 -12.53 -0.15
N ASP A 19 -11.80 -12.82 -0.95
CA ASP A 19 -11.60 -14.11 -1.63
C ASP A 19 -10.81 -15.12 -0.79
N GLY A 20 -10.37 -14.74 0.42
CA GLY A 20 -9.66 -15.61 1.36
C GLY A 20 -8.13 -15.62 1.22
N ASP A 21 -7.55 -14.77 0.36
CA ASP A 21 -6.09 -14.60 0.32
C ASP A 21 -5.59 -13.87 1.57
N PHE A 22 -4.46 -14.31 2.13
CA PHE A 22 -3.90 -13.76 3.36
C PHE A 22 -2.90 -12.63 3.09
N PHE A 23 -3.05 -11.54 3.81
CA PHE A 23 -2.20 -10.37 3.67
C PHE A 23 -1.65 -9.88 5.00
N VAL A 24 -0.49 -9.22 4.92
CA VAL A 24 0.21 -8.64 6.08
C VAL A 24 0.68 -7.23 5.73
N ASN A 25 0.41 -6.27 6.63
CA ASN A 25 1.02 -4.94 6.60
C ASN A 25 2.34 -4.98 7.38
N GLU A 26 3.43 -4.74 6.68
CA GLU A 26 4.79 -4.95 7.18
C GLU A 26 5.60 -3.65 7.21
N ASN A 27 6.50 -3.56 8.16
CA ASN A 27 7.35 -2.40 8.36
C ASN A 27 8.68 -2.49 7.59
N GLN A 28 9.25 -1.32 7.29
CA GLN A 28 10.65 -1.20 6.88
C GLN A 28 11.60 -1.76 7.97
N GLY A 29 12.75 -2.26 7.57
CA GLY A 29 13.78 -2.78 8.49
C GLY A 29 14.99 -3.34 7.76
N ASP A 30 15.80 -4.11 8.47
CA ASP A 30 16.91 -4.84 7.88
C ASP A 30 16.39 -5.82 6.84
N TYR A 31 16.95 -5.78 5.63
CA TYR A 31 16.46 -6.54 4.49
C TYR A 31 14.96 -6.28 4.15
N LYS A 32 14.40 -5.21 4.68
CA LYS A 32 13.05 -4.72 4.35
C LYS A 32 13.18 -3.30 3.80
N PRO A 33 13.26 -3.14 2.49
CA PRO A 33 13.56 -1.84 1.87
C PRO A 33 12.59 -0.73 2.23
N SER A 34 11.30 -1.05 2.31
CA SER A 34 10.23 -0.13 2.65
C SER A 34 9.11 -0.86 3.38
N CYS A 35 8.11 -0.13 3.86
CA CYS A 35 6.85 -0.69 4.31
C CYS A 35 6.06 -1.27 3.12
N GLY A 36 5.06 -2.11 3.37
CA GLY A 36 4.25 -2.63 2.30
C GLY A 36 3.17 -3.60 2.71
N LEU A 37 2.26 -3.82 1.79
CA LEU A 37 1.23 -4.84 1.87
C LEU A 37 1.74 -6.12 1.20
N LEU A 38 1.92 -7.17 1.98
CA LEU A 38 2.43 -8.46 1.53
C LEU A 38 1.28 -9.42 1.30
N HIS A 39 1.20 -10.06 0.15
CA HIS A 39 0.44 -11.29 -0.03
C HIS A 39 1.27 -12.45 0.50
N VAL A 40 0.68 -13.33 1.29
CA VAL A 40 1.38 -14.40 2.00
C VAL A 40 0.83 -15.76 1.61
N ALA A 41 1.68 -16.60 1.04
CA ALA A 41 1.39 -17.99 0.74
C ALA A 41 2.29 -18.95 1.51
N GLN A 42 1.94 -20.24 1.48
CA GLN A 42 2.72 -21.28 2.13
C GLN A 42 4.15 -21.34 1.59
N GLY A 43 5.13 -21.17 2.47
CA GLY A 43 6.56 -21.26 2.16
C GLY A 43 7.19 -19.93 1.72
N ASP A 44 6.43 -18.83 1.63
CA ASP A 44 6.99 -17.53 1.26
C ASP A 44 8.05 -17.04 2.25
N PHE A 45 9.04 -16.32 1.71
CA PHE A 45 10.05 -15.61 2.47
C PHE A 45 9.99 -14.11 2.15
N HIS A 46 9.63 -13.30 3.13
CA HIS A 46 9.38 -11.87 2.94
C HIS A 46 10.57 -10.96 3.26
N GLY A 47 11.77 -11.50 3.29
CA GLY A 47 13.03 -10.73 3.20
C GLY A 47 13.78 -10.53 4.49
N HIS A 48 13.17 -10.46 5.68
CA HIS A 48 13.90 -10.23 6.92
C HIS A 48 14.69 -11.46 7.35
N VAL A 49 16.01 -11.42 7.20
CA VAL A 49 16.92 -12.56 7.35
C VAL A 49 16.96 -13.11 8.78
N ALA A 50 16.73 -12.27 9.80
CA ALA A 50 16.80 -12.71 11.20
C ALA A 50 15.83 -13.85 11.54
N SER A 51 14.73 -14.01 10.78
CA SER A 51 13.78 -15.11 10.96
C SER A 51 14.34 -16.47 10.52
N LEU A 52 15.32 -16.49 9.62
CA LEU A 52 15.88 -17.72 9.06
C LEU A 52 16.63 -18.57 10.10
N LYS A 53 17.05 -17.96 11.21
CA LYS A 53 17.68 -18.70 12.32
C LYS A 53 16.83 -19.85 12.88
N TRP A 54 15.55 -19.85 12.61
CA TRP A 54 14.61 -20.88 13.04
C TRP A 54 14.36 -21.95 11.97
N GLU A 55 14.90 -21.77 10.77
CA GLU A 55 14.79 -22.77 9.72
C GLU A 55 15.81 -23.91 9.93
N PRO A 56 15.41 -25.17 9.78
CA PRO A 56 16.33 -26.29 9.85
C PRO A 56 17.47 -26.16 8.83
N GLY A 57 18.71 -26.33 9.28
CA GLY A 57 19.88 -26.24 8.41
C GLY A 57 20.36 -24.83 8.08
N PHE A 58 19.75 -23.79 8.62
CA PHE A 58 20.25 -22.42 8.45
C PHE A 58 21.57 -22.22 9.19
N ASP A 59 22.59 -21.74 8.47
CA ASP A 59 23.87 -21.31 9.02
C ASP A 59 24.14 -19.84 8.65
N ALA A 60 24.08 -18.95 9.64
CA ALA A 60 24.33 -17.54 9.47
C ALA A 60 25.74 -17.19 8.96
N LYS A 61 26.73 -18.09 9.13
CA LYS A 61 28.12 -17.87 8.69
C LYS A 61 28.28 -18.05 7.18
N THR A 62 27.45 -18.90 6.59
CA THR A 62 27.52 -19.23 5.15
C THR A 62 26.40 -18.59 4.33
N PHE A 63 25.39 -18.05 5.00
CA PHE A 63 24.24 -17.45 4.32
C PHE A 63 24.59 -16.07 3.73
N THR A 64 24.23 -15.86 2.47
CA THR A 64 24.53 -14.63 1.73
C THR A 64 23.27 -13.82 1.43
N THR A 65 23.45 -12.52 1.23
CA THR A 65 22.36 -11.62 0.75
C THR A 65 21.77 -12.10 -0.58
N GLU A 66 22.59 -12.68 -1.47
CA GLU A 66 22.10 -13.23 -2.74
C GLU A 66 21.17 -14.42 -2.55
N GLN A 67 21.49 -15.30 -1.60
CA GLN A 67 20.61 -16.44 -1.26
C GLN A 67 19.27 -15.96 -0.68
N ALA A 68 19.29 -14.90 0.15
CA ALA A 68 18.07 -14.28 0.64
C ALA A 68 17.26 -13.65 -0.50
N TRP A 69 17.94 -12.93 -1.40
CA TRP A 69 17.29 -12.28 -2.54
C TRP A 69 16.58 -13.27 -3.47
N LYS A 70 17.18 -14.43 -3.73
CA LYS A 70 16.57 -15.47 -4.58
C LYS A 70 15.27 -16.04 -4.00
N ARG A 71 15.08 -15.92 -2.69
CA ARG A 71 13.87 -16.38 -1.98
C ARG A 71 12.86 -15.26 -1.75
N TYR A 72 13.28 -14.01 -1.91
CA TYR A 72 12.49 -12.85 -1.52
C TYR A 72 11.22 -12.72 -2.33
N LYS A 73 10.08 -12.80 -1.64
CA LYS A 73 8.77 -12.48 -2.18
C LYS A 73 8.49 -10.99 -2.00
N SER A 74 8.38 -10.28 -3.11
CA SER A 74 8.11 -8.84 -3.11
C SER A 74 6.73 -8.53 -2.54
N PRO A 75 6.53 -7.34 -1.94
CA PRO A 75 5.21 -6.85 -1.56
C PRO A 75 4.26 -6.79 -2.76
N ALA A 76 2.97 -7.04 -2.51
CA ALA A 76 1.91 -6.75 -3.49
C ALA A 76 1.80 -5.23 -3.72
N VAL A 77 1.95 -4.44 -2.66
CA VAL A 77 2.04 -2.98 -2.75
C VAL A 77 3.16 -2.48 -1.85
N VAL A 78 4.07 -1.69 -2.41
CA VAL A 78 5.04 -0.95 -1.61
C VAL A 78 4.38 0.31 -1.08
N PHE A 79 4.51 0.55 0.22
CA PHE A 79 4.18 1.82 0.85
C PHE A 79 5.47 2.62 1.02
N PRO A 80 5.75 3.62 0.15
CA PRO A 80 6.97 4.41 0.24
C PRO A 80 7.17 4.97 1.65
N HIS A 81 8.32 4.63 2.24
CA HIS A 81 8.63 5.02 3.62
C HIS A 81 8.71 6.54 3.73
N GLY A 82 8.08 7.08 4.75
CA GLY A 82 7.93 8.52 4.95
C GLY A 82 6.64 9.06 4.32
N PRO A 83 6.51 9.20 3.01
CA PRO A 83 5.30 9.75 2.39
C PRO A 83 4.03 8.95 2.65
N MET A 84 4.09 7.61 2.58
CA MET A 84 2.91 6.76 2.68
C MET A 84 2.82 6.00 4.00
N GLY A 85 3.93 5.52 4.54
CA GLY A 85 3.90 4.77 5.78
C GLY A 85 5.25 4.71 6.46
N VAL A 86 5.24 4.50 7.75
CA VAL A 86 6.45 4.35 8.59
C VAL A 86 6.37 3.08 9.41
N SER A 87 5.18 2.75 9.93
CA SER A 87 4.94 1.56 10.73
C SER A 87 3.50 1.10 10.59
N GLY A 88 3.29 0.04 9.84
CA GLY A 88 1.97 -0.46 9.49
C GLY A 88 1.13 -0.87 10.68
N GLY A 89 -0.13 -0.44 10.67
CA GLY A 89 -1.19 -0.91 11.54
C GLY A 89 -2.05 -1.95 10.85
N GLU A 90 -3.27 -2.13 11.33
CA GLU A 90 -4.24 -3.08 10.78
C GLU A 90 -4.61 -2.79 9.34
N ILE A 91 -4.98 -3.84 8.62
CA ILE A 91 -5.53 -3.77 7.27
C ILE A 91 -7.00 -4.21 7.27
N LEU A 92 -7.80 -3.54 6.46
CA LEU A 92 -9.24 -3.74 6.41
C LEU A 92 -9.74 -3.59 4.97
N TRP A 93 -10.49 -4.56 4.46
CA TRP A 93 -11.17 -4.43 3.17
C TRP A 93 -12.50 -3.69 3.33
N ASP A 94 -12.78 -2.78 2.40
CA ASP A 94 -14.12 -2.19 2.31
C ASP A 94 -15.11 -3.20 1.77
N THR A 95 -15.80 -3.86 2.67
CA THR A 95 -16.91 -4.78 2.42
C THR A 95 -18.26 -4.14 2.68
N THR A 96 -18.33 -2.81 2.79
CA THR A 96 -19.56 -2.07 3.13
C THR A 96 -20.58 -2.01 1.99
N GLY A 97 -20.21 -2.48 0.79
CA GLY A 97 -21.08 -2.38 -0.39
C GLY A 97 -21.32 -0.95 -0.86
N GLY A 98 -20.31 -0.08 -0.67
CA GLY A 98 -20.37 1.33 -1.08
C GLY A 98 -20.98 2.28 -0.05
N LYS A 99 -21.24 1.83 1.18
CA LYS A 99 -21.72 2.71 2.25
C LYS A 99 -20.65 3.67 2.78
N PHE A 100 -19.38 3.33 2.59
CA PHE A 100 -18.23 4.16 2.98
C PHE A 100 -17.70 5.04 1.84
N GLY A 101 -18.19 4.88 0.62
CA GLY A 101 -17.77 5.66 -0.55
C GLY A 101 -17.51 4.79 -1.78
N PRO A 102 -16.84 5.34 -2.81
CA PRO A 102 -16.66 4.65 -4.09
C PRO A 102 -15.50 3.64 -4.09
N PHE A 103 -15.07 3.13 -2.92
CA PHE A 103 -13.88 2.32 -2.75
C PHE A 103 -14.15 0.86 -2.36
N ALA A 104 -15.38 0.39 -2.54
CA ALA A 104 -15.75 -1.00 -2.21
C ALA A 104 -14.78 -2.01 -2.82
N GLY A 105 -14.33 -2.96 -2.02
CA GLY A 105 -13.35 -3.98 -2.38
C GLY A 105 -11.88 -3.55 -2.26
N GLN A 106 -11.60 -2.29 -1.95
CA GLN A 106 -10.24 -1.81 -1.72
C GLN A 106 -9.80 -2.01 -0.26
N VAL A 107 -8.48 -1.93 -0.05
CA VAL A 107 -7.87 -2.11 1.28
C VAL A 107 -7.61 -0.76 1.91
N PHE A 108 -7.93 -0.64 3.19
CA PHE A 108 -7.50 0.45 4.05
C PHE A 108 -6.47 -0.06 5.04
N ALA A 109 -5.36 0.64 5.16
CA ALA A 109 -4.27 0.29 6.06
C ALA A 109 -4.01 1.46 7.02
N GLY A 110 -4.06 1.20 8.31
CA GLY A 110 -3.61 2.13 9.33
C GLY A 110 -2.08 2.22 9.37
N ASP A 111 -1.56 3.33 9.89
CA ASP A 111 -0.14 3.50 10.15
C ASP A 111 0.06 4.15 11.53
N TYR A 112 1.19 3.84 12.17
CA TYR A 112 1.51 4.36 13.51
C TYR A 112 1.83 5.86 13.53
N THR A 113 1.87 6.49 12.37
CA THR A 113 1.88 7.95 12.19
C THR A 113 0.45 8.51 12.18
N LYS A 114 0.18 9.51 11.35
CA LYS A 114 -1.15 10.15 11.21
C LYS A 114 -1.72 9.94 9.81
N ILE A 115 -1.71 8.72 9.32
CA ILE A 115 -2.22 8.42 7.99
C ILE A 115 -3.02 7.12 7.97
N VAL A 116 -4.08 7.10 7.18
CA VAL A 116 -4.74 5.91 6.67
C VAL A 116 -4.45 5.85 5.17
N ILE A 117 -3.92 4.72 4.74
CA ILE A 117 -3.56 4.44 3.35
C ILE A 117 -4.71 3.67 2.72
N ARG A 118 -5.05 4.00 1.48
CA ARG A 118 -5.95 3.20 0.65
C ARG A 118 -5.12 2.47 -0.41
N ALA A 119 -5.40 1.20 -0.63
CA ALA A 119 -4.74 0.42 -1.68
C ALA A 119 -5.78 -0.28 -2.57
N ALA A 120 -5.51 -0.27 -3.87
CA ALA A 120 -6.28 -1.02 -4.87
C ALA A 120 -5.38 -2.13 -5.43
N LEU A 121 -5.91 -3.35 -5.47
CA LEU A 121 -5.19 -4.56 -5.83
C LEU A 121 -5.69 -5.16 -7.15
N GLU A 122 -4.80 -5.88 -7.82
CA GLU A 122 -5.12 -6.73 -8.95
C GLU A 122 -4.22 -7.98 -8.98
N LYS A 123 -4.66 -9.03 -9.67
CA LYS A 123 -3.81 -10.18 -10.00
C LYS A 123 -3.32 -10.06 -11.44
N VAL A 124 -2.00 -10.14 -11.63
CA VAL A 124 -1.36 -10.18 -12.95
C VAL A 124 -0.50 -11.43 -13.02
N ALA A 125 -0.75 -12.29 -14.00
CA ALA A 125 -0.10 -13.59 -14.15
C ALA A 125 -0.11 -14.44 -12.85
N GLY A 126 -1.17 -14.35 -12.05
CA GLY A 126 -1.33 -15.08 -10.80
C GLY A 126 -0.72 -14.40 -9.58
N GLU A 127 0.04 -13.33 -9.75
CA GLU A 127 0.67 -12.59 -8.66
C GLU A 127 -0.14 -11.35 -8.29
N TRP A 128 -0.25 -11.07 -6.97
CA TRP A 128 -0.87 -9.85 -6.49
C TRP A 128 0.05 -8.66 -6.65
N GLN A 129 -0.48 -7.59 -7.21
CA GLN A 129 0.13 -6.26 -7.27
C GLN A 129 -0.92 -5.18 -7.07
N GLY A 130 -0.51 -3.93 -6.92
CA GLY A 130 -1.45 -2.84 -6.78
C GLY A 130 -0.79 -1.48 -6.57
N VAL A 131 -1.65 -0.53 -6.21
CA VAL A 131 -1.27 0.86 -5.97
C VAL A 131 -1.76 1.31 -4.61
N CYS A 132 -1.11 2.32 -4.06
CA CYS A 132 -1.54 2.95 -2.81
C CYS A 132 -1.74 4.45 -2.98
N PHE A 133 -2.65 4.97 -2.20
CA PHE A 133 -3.01 6.38 -2.15
C PHE A 133 -3.09 6.85 -0.69
N PRO A 134 -2.70 8.08 -0.36
CA PRO A 134 -3.08 8.67 0.92
C PRO A 134 -4.60 8.82 0.96
N PHE A 135 -5.24 8.44 2.07
CA PHE A 135 -6.70 8.53 2.20
C PHE A 135 -7.11 9.52 3.28
N LEU A 136 -6.65 9.34 4.51
CA LEU A 136 -6.92 10.26 5.61
C LEU A 136 -5.62 10.66 6.30
N GLY A 137 -5.57 11.89 6.78
CA GLY A 137 -4.39 12.40 7.48
C GLY A 137 -3.19 12.60 6.57
N ARG A 138 -2.03 12.76 7.17
CA ARG A 138 -0.75 12.86 6.48
C ARG A 138 0.39 12.36 7.33
N ASN A 139 1.43 11.89 6.70
CA ASN A 139 2.76 11.87 7.28
C ASN A 139 3.43 13.24 7.07
N GLU A 140 4.38 13.62 7.90
CA GLU A 140 5.05 14.94 7.88
C GLU A 140 5.67 15.30 6.52
N THR A 141 6.05 14.28 5.73
CA THR A 141 6.64 14.45 4.39
C THR A 141 5.64 14.36 3.24
N ALA A 142 4.36 14.07 3.51
CA ALA A 142 3.36 13.95 2.45
C ALA A 142 2.83 15.31 2.00
N ALA A 143 2.75 15.52 0.69
CA ALA A 143 2.14 16.72 0.11
C ALA A 143 0.61 16.77 0.31
N TYR A 144 -0.03 15.62 0.50
CA TYR A 144 -1.47 15.49 0.68
C TYR A 144 -1.87 15.69 2.14
N THR A 145 -2.92 16.45 2.38
CA THR A 145 -3.58 16.61 3.68
C THR A 145 -5.08 16.57 3.49
N SER A 146 -5.78 15.76 4.27
CA SER A 146 -7.25 15.77 4.30
C SER A 146 -7.83 16.96 5.08
N GLY A 147 -7.01 17.79 5.71
CA GLY A 147 -7.47 18.85 6.63
C GLY A 147 -7.99 18.31 7.96
N GLU A 148 -8.05 17.01 8.15
CA GLU A 148 -8.65 16.35 9.30
C GLU A 148 -7.67 16.24 10.49
N LYS A 149 -8.21 16.30 11.70
CA LYS A 149 -7.45 16.08 12.95
C LYS A 149 -7.36 14.59 13.26
N LEU A 150 -6.67 13.84 12.43
CA LEU A 150 -6.42 12.43 12.67
C LEU A 150 -5.47 12.26 13.87
N LEU A 151 -5.82 11.40 14.81
CA LEU A 151 -4.91 11.02 15.90
C LEU A 151 -3.78 10.12 15.37
N ALA A 152 -2.62 10.19 16.01
CA ALA A 152 -1.47 9.36 15.64
C ALA A 152 -1.61 7.92 16.14
N GLY A 153 -0.92 7.00 15.47
CA GLY A 153 -0.87 5.60 15.90
C GLY A 153 -2.12 4.82 15.57
N ILE A 154 -2.59 4.88 14.33
CA ILE A 154 -3.74 4.09 13.87
C ILE A 154 -3.33 2.63 13.80
N THR A 155 -3.64 1.88 14.84
CA THR A 155 -3.26 0.48 15.01
C THR A 155 -4.39 -0.50 14.75
N ARG A 156 -5.64 -0.06 14.94
CA ARG A 156 -6.84 -0.88 14.74
C ARG A 156 -7.90 -0.11 14.00
N SER A 157 -8.64 -0.81 13.16
CA SER A 157 -9.73 -0.24 12.37
C SER A 157 -10.83 -1.26 12.13
N THR A 158 -12.07 -0.79 11.99
CA THR A 158 -13.21 -1.64 11.65
C THR A 158 -14.32 -0.83 11.00
N PHE A 159 -15.05 -1.45 10.08
CA PHE A 159 -16.30 -0.87 9.57
C PHE A 159 -17.50 -1.24 10.45
N ALA A 160 -18.35 -0.27 10.71
CA ALA A 160 -19.64 -0.51 11.33
C ALA A 160 -20.70 -0.89 10.28
N PRO A 161 -21.85 -1.46 10.69
CA PRO A 161 -22.94 -1.84 9.78
C PRO A 161 -23.53 -0.68 8.97
N ASP A 162 -23.40 0.55 9.46
CA ASP A 162 -23.82 1.78 8.77
C ASP A 162 -22.81 2.25 7.71
N GLY A 163 -21.64 1.59 7.60
CA GLY A 163 -20.56 1.92 6.69
C GLY A 163 -19.53 2.89 7.26
N SER A 164 -19.70 3.43 8.46
CA SER A 164 -18.66 4.28 9.06
C SER A 164 -17.42 3.48 9.44
N LEU A 165 -16.24 4.11 9.31
CA LEU A 165 -14.95 3.54 9.69
C LEU A 165 -14.54 4.02 11.08
N TYR A 166 -14.29 3.08 11.99
CA TYR A 166 -13.72 3.36 13.30
C TYR A 166 -12.22 3.13 13.30
N LEU A 167 -11.50 4.07 13.90
CA LEU A 167 -10.04 4.08 13.97
C LEU A 167 -9.61 4.15 15.44
N GLY A 168 -8.89 3.14 15.89
CA GLY A 168 -8.23 3.10 17.20
C GLY A 168 -6.83 3.69 17.11
N ALA A 169 -6.58 4.79 17.83
CA ALA A 169 -5.33 5.51 17.85
C ALA A 169 -4.59 5.32 19.17
N ALA A 170 -3.30 4.95 19.10
CA ALA A 170 -2.43 4.70 20.26
C ALA A 170 -1.52 5.90 20.64
N GLY A 171 -1.63 7.04 19.94
CA GLY A 171 -0.84 8.24 20.21
C GLY A 171 0.49 8.33 19.46
N GLY A 172 0.87 7.33 18.66
CA GLY A 172 2.14 7.28 17.95
C GLY A 172 3.35 7.07 18.87
N TRP A 173 4.55 7.41 18.38
CA TRP A 173 5.80 7.28 19.18
C TRP A 173 6.03 8.41 20.19
N GLY A 174 5.23 9.47 20.15
CA GLY A 174 5.30 10.56 21.10
C GLY A 174 4.22 10.45 22.17
N ALA A 175 4.14 11.41 23.06
CA ALA A 175 3.06 11.55 24.04
C ALA A 175 1.79 12.14 23.39
N GLY A 176 1.42 11.66 22.21
CA GLY A 176 0.23 12.12 21.50
C GLY A 176 -1.06 11.64 22.14
N ALA A 177 -2.16 12.31 21.81
CA ALA A 177 -3.48 11.89 22.25
C ALA A 177 -3.82 10.52 21.64
N ASN A 178 -4.35 9.62 22.46
CA ASN A 178 -4.93 8.35 22.05
C ASN A 178 -6.45 8.42 22.08
N GLY A 179 -7.12 7.45 21.47
CA GLY A 179 -8.57 7.38 21.49
C GLY A 179 -9.17 6.65 20.32
N LEU A 180 -10.49 6.78 20.21
CA LEU A 180 -11.28 6.21 19.14
C LEU A 180 -11.88 7.34 18.30
N GLN A 181 -11.66 7.28 16.97
CA GLN A 181 -12.26 8.21 16.02
C GLN A 181 -13.22 7.47 15.09
N ARG A 182 -14.28 8.15 14.69
CA ARG A 182 -15.24 7.67 13.71
C ARG A 182 -15.16 8.54 12.46
N VAL A 183 -14.99 7.91 11.31
CA VAL A 183 -15.01 8.53 9.99
C VAL A 183 -16.33 8.19 9.32
N VAL A 184 -17.05 9.19 8.89
CA VAL A 184 -18.33 9.06 8.20
C VAL A 184 -18.20 9.69 6.83
N TRP A 185 -18.63 8.99 5.80
CA TRP A 185 -18.71 9.56 4.46
C TRP A 185 -19.86 10.55 4.37
N ASP A 186 -19.57 11.77 3.95
CA ASP A 186 -20.53 12.88 3.78
C ASP A 186 -21.38 12.77 2.50
N ARG A 187 -21.19 11.69 1.72
CA ARG A 187 -21.81 11.43 0.42
C ARG A 187 -21.23 12.26 -0.74
N GLU A 188 -20.26 13.12 -0.47
CA GLU A 188 -19.52 13.79 -1.52
C GLU A 188 -18.48 12.88 -2.13
N VAL A 189 -18.41 12.85 -3.46
CA VAL A 189 -17.40 12.08 -4.19
C VAL A 189 -16.40 13.05 -4.81
N SER A 190 -15.24 13.19 -4.22
CA SER A 190 -14.15 13.99 -4.76
C SER A 190 -13.60 13.38 -6.05
N PRO A 191 -13.20 14.20 -7.05
CA PRO A 191 -12.54 13.71 -8.25
C PRO A 191 -11.12 13.26 -7.92
N GLU A 192 -10.87 11.94 -7.94
CA GLU A 192 -9.57 11.36 -7.65
C GLU A 192 -9.34 10.07 -8.46
N VAL A 193 -8.09 9.59 -8.49
CA VAL A 193 -7.77 8.28 -9.03
C VAL A 193 -8.31 7.22 -8.07
N ARG A 194 -9.24 6.42 -8.55
CA ARG A 194 -9.85 5.32 -7.80
C ARG A 194 -8.94 4.09 -7.77
N ASP A 195 -8.44 3.69 -8.94
CA ASP A 195 -7.49 2.60 -9.09
C ASP A 195 -6.56 2.79 -10.29
N VAL A 196 -5.48 2.03 -10.34
CA VAL A 196 -4.55 1.96 -11.47
C VAL A 196 -4.30 0.49 -11.75
N LYS A 197 -4.47 0.09 -13.02
CA LYS A 197 -4.23 -1.29 -13.48
C LYS A 197 -3.17 -1.32 -14.54
N LEU A 198 -2.39 -2.40 -14.55
CA LEU A 198 -1.39 -2.65 -15.58
C LEU A 198 -2.07 -2.93 -16.92
N THR A 199 -1.48 -2.43 -18.00
CA THR A 199 -1.83 -2.76 -19.38
C THR A 199 -0.57 -3.17 -20.14
N ASP A 200 -0.71 -3.68 -21.35
CA ASP A 200 0.45 -4.09 -22.18
C ASP A 200 1.45 -2.96 -22.47
N ARG A 201 1.02 -1.70 -22.36
CA ARG A 201 1.84 -0.54 -22.71
C ARG A 201 2.02 0.48 -21.58
N GLY A 202 1.49 0.21 -20.41
CA GLY A 202 1.55 1.15 -19.29
C GLY A 202 0.42 0.92 -18.30
N PHE A 203 -0.44 1.92 -18.11
CA PHE A 203 -1.47 1.86 -17.07
C PHE A 203 -2.83 2.36 -17.54
N ARG A 204 -3.89 1.74 -16.99
CA ARG A 204 -5.24 2.29 -17.01
C ARG A 204 -5.55 2.88 -15.64
N LEU A 205 -5.83 4.18 -15.61
CA LEU A 205 -6.35 4.88 -14.44
C LEU A 205 -7.86 4.89 -14.49
N THR A 206 -8.52 4.58 -13.38
CA THR A 206 -9.97 4.77 -13.21
C THR A 206 -10.21 5.89 -12.21
N PHE A 207 -11.20 6.73 -12.46
CA PHE A 207 -11.52 7.86 -11.61
C PHE A 207 -12.83 7.65 -10.86
N THR A 208 -12.97 8.31 -9.73
CA THR A 208 -14.20 8.30 -8.90
C THR A 208 -15.36 9.06 -9.53
N ARG A 209 -15.06 10.03 -10.40
CA ARG A 209 -16.03 10.86 -11.16
C ARG A 209 -15.50 11.10 -12.57
N PRO A 210 -16.40 11.45 -13.53
CA PRO A 210 -15.97 11.86 -14.86
C PRO A 210 -15.02 13.06 -14.82
N MET A 211 -13.90 12.93 -15.50
CA MET A 211 -12.89 13.97 -15.68
C MET A 211 -13.05 14.62 -17.05
N SER A 212 -12.63 15.88 -17.16
CA SER A 212 -12.63 16.59 -18.45
C SER A 212 -11.77 15.85 -19.48
N ALA A 213 -12.33 15.58 -20.66
CA ALA A 213 -11.59 14.94 -21.75
C ALA A 213 -10.34 15.74 -22.16
N ALA A 214 -10.39 17.07 -22.13
CA ALA A 214 -9.25 17.94 -22.42
C ALA A 214 -8.14 17.77 -21.37
N THR A 215 -8.50 17.67 -20.09
CA THR A 215 -7.55 17.41 -19.01
C THR A 215 -6.90 16.04 -19.18
N LEU A 216 -7.70 15.00 -19.45
CA LEU A 216 -7.21 13.63 -19.61
C LEU A 216 -6.35 13.45 -20.87
N ALA A 217 -6.68 14.12 -21.98
CA ALA A 217 -5.92 13.99 -23.22
C ALA A 217 -4.53 14.66 -23.17
N THR A 218 -4.26 15.49 -22.18
CA THR A 218 -3.01 16.25 -22.05
C THR A 218 -1.95 15.40 -21.33
N ALA A 219 -1.00 14.82 -22.07
CA ALA A 219 0.05 13.95 -21.51
C ALA A 219 0.89 14.64 -20.41
N ALA A 220 1.08 15.96 -20.50
CA ALA A 220 1.82 16.73 -19.48
C ALA A 220 1.15 16.76 -18.10
N ASN A 221 -0.13 16.38 -18.00
CA ASN A 221 -0.83 16.26 -16.71
C ASN A 221 -0.49 14.97 -15.97
N PHE A 222 0.29 14.07 -16.58
CA PHE A 222 0.71 12.80 -16.00
C PHE A 222 2.21 12.78 -15.87
N GLU A 223 2.67 12.59 -14.64
CA GLU A 223 4.08 12.36 -14.35
C GLU A 223 4.28 10.93 -13.86
N VAL A 224 5.16 10.22 -14.53
CA VAL A 224 5.51 8.84 -14.17
C VAL A 224 6.99 8.78 -13.90
N ASN A 225 7.34 8.38 -12.70
CA ASN A 225 8.70 8.16 -12.27
C ASN A 225 8.86 6.69 -11.88
N ARG A 226 10.00 6.12 -12.20
CA ARG A 226 10.40 4.78 -11.76
C ARG A 226 11.56 4.89 -10.81
N PHE A 227 11.62 3.97 -9.87
CA PHE A 227 12.77 3.78 -8.99
C PHE A 227 12.79 2.33 -8.53
N ARG A 228 13.87 1.93 -7.87
CA ARG A 228 13.96 0.63 -7.18
C ARG A 228 14.56 0.81 -5.80
N TYR A 229 14.57 -0.26 -5.02
CA TYR A 229 15.21 -0.33 -3.73
C TYR A 229 16.37 -1.32 -3.74
N TYR A 230 17.35 -1.09 -2.88
CA TYR A 230 18.34 -2.09 -2.55
C TYR A 230 17.77 -3.10 -1.55
N TYR A 231 17.96 -4.38 -1.82
CA TYR A 231 17.81 -5.42 -0.82
C TYR A 231 19.14 -5.59 -0.10
N GLN A 232 19.23 -5.17 1.16
CA GLN A 232 20.49 -5.08 1.89
C GLN A 232 20.28 -5.27 3.40
N TYR A 233 21.38 -5.55 4.12
CA TYR A 233 21.38 -5.73 5.58
C TYR A 233 21.11 -4.43 6.37
N LYS A 234 21.24 -3.26 5.74
CA LYS A 234 20.94 -1.99 6.37
C LYS A 234 19.43 -1.82 6.56
N TYR A 235 19.06 -1.00 7.53
CA TYR A 235 17.67 -0.63 7.79
C TYR A 235 17.13 0.22 6.62
N GLY A 236 16.16 -0.32 5.91
CA GLY A 236 15.54 0.35 4.77
C GLY A 236 16.45 0.51 3.55
N SER A 237 15.95 1.22 2.57
CA SER A 237 16.68 1.60 1.36
C SER A 237 16.24 2.97 0.88
N PRO A 238 17.16 3.81 0.39
CA PRO A 238 16.76 4.98 -0.41
C PRO A 238 16.15 4.52 -1.73
N TRP A 239 15.46 5.41 -2.40
CA TRP A 239 15.14 5.27 -3.81
C TRP A 239 16.43 5.34 -4.63
N VAL A 240 16.58 4.41 -5.55
CA VAL A 240 17.76 4.35 -6.44
C VAL A 240 17.32 4.18 -7.88
N ASP A 241 18.17 4.58 -8.81
CA ASP A 241 17.90 4.54 -10.25
C ASP A 241 16.60 5.26 -10.62
N GLU A 242 16.35 6.37 -9.93
CA GLU A 242 15.20 7.23 -10.23
C GLU A 242 15.30 7.78 -11.64
N ALA A 243 14.26 7.59 -12.42
CA ALA A 243 14.17 8.10 -13.77
C ALA A 243 12.72 8.43 -14.13
N ARG A 244 12.56 9.53 -14.86
CA ARG A 244 11.26 9.87 -15.45
C ARG A 244 10.97 8.90 -16.61
N VAL A 245 9.74 8.39 -16.66
CA VAL A 245 9.24 7.59 -17.76
C VAL A 245 8.31 8.45 -18.60
N ALA A 246 8.59 8.55 -19.91
CA ALA A 246 7.78 9.39 -20.77
C ALA A 246 6.38 8.77 -20.99
N VAL A 247 5.35 9.59 -20.80
CA VAL A 247 3.98 9.26 -21.24
C VAL A 247 3.87 9.62 -22.72
N THR A 248 3.83 8.59 -23.56
CA THR A 248 3.86 8.75 -25.03
C THR A 248 2.48 8.97 -25.64
N ALA A 249 1.43 8.51 -24.97
CA ALA A 249 0.05 8.75 -25.36
C ALA A 249 -0.89 8.62 -24.17
N VAL A 250 -2.01 9.33 -24.22
CA VAL A 250 -3.14 9.19 -23.29
C VAL A 250 -4.42 8.99 -24.08
N ARG A 251 -5.21 7.99 -23.71
CA ARG A 251 -6.50 7.67 -24.33
C ARG A 251 -7.60 7.72 -23.30
N PRO A 252 -8.34 8.84 -23.19
CA PRO A 252 -9.50 8.93 -22.32
C PRO A 252 -10.63 8.02 -22.80
N SER A 253 -11.41 7.47 -21.85
CA SER A 253 -12.71 6.86 -22.15
C SER A 253 -13.75 7.94 -22.52
N ALA A 254 -14.76 7.54 -23.27
CA ALA A 254 -15.80 8.48 -23.71
C ALA A 254 -16.63 9.08 -22.55
N ASP A 255 -16.77 8.36 -21.45
CA ASP A 255 -17.45 8.78 -20.24
C ASP A 255 -16.57 9.58 -19.26
N GLY A 256 -15.29 9.74 -19.58
CA GLY A 256 -14.33 10.43 -18.72
C GLY A 256 -13.97 9.71 -17.42
N LEU A 257 -14.44 8.47 -17.21
CA LEU A 257 -14.19 7.71 -15.99
C LEU A 257 -12.87 6.93 -16.00
N SER A 258 -12.17 6.89 -17.14
CA SER A 258 -10.84 6.28 -17.21
C SER A 258 -9.93 6.91 -18.24
N ALA A 259 -8.64 6.66 -18.13
CA ALA A 259 -7.64 7.00 -19.14
C ALA A 259 -6.57 5.89 -19.20
N GLU A 260 -6.17 5.52 -20.42
CA GLU A 260 -5.02 4.64 -20.64
C GLU A 260 -3.79 5.47 -20.96
N LEU A 261 -2.72 5.24 -20.20
CA LEU A 261 -1.41 5.83 -20.41
C LEU A 261 -0.53 4.81 -21.15
N ALA A 262 0.04 5.21 -22.28
CA ALA A 262 1.13 4.46 -22.90
C ALA A 262 2.46 5.09 -22.46
N LEU A 263 3.39 4.24 -22.05
CA LEU A 263 4.72 4.62 -21.59
C LEU A 263 5.80 4.25 -22.60
N ALA A 264 6.96 4.92 -22.52
CA ALA A 264 8.13 4.63 -23.33
C ALA A 264 8.87 3.37 -22.85
#